data_d870bcfb8466b524bb13ecfa8583ccd4
#
_entry.id   d870bcfb8466b524bb13ecfa8583ccd4
#
_cell.length_a   1.000
_cell.length_b   1.000
_cell.length_c   1.000
_cell.angle_alpha   90.00
_cell.angle_beta   90.00
_cell.angle_gamma   90.00
#
_symmetry.space_group_name_H-M   'P 1'
#
loop_
_entity.id
_entity.type
_entity.pdbx_description
1 polymer ?
#
loop_
_entity_poly.entity_id
_entity_poly.type
_entity_poly.pdbx_seq_one_letter_code
_entity_poly.pdbx_strand_id
1 'polypeptide(L)'
;MEARSQLRHRPTHREAQELGFERSVEPYFRWNVRDSQTRPGDIVLCRGCNNLVRIAIVSDIHGNRTAFEAVLADLRQSSPDLILHGGDLADGGSSPREIVDRIRDLGWQGVLGNTDEMLARPESLTEFASQTPQLKPLWAVIEEMAAASREALGEERLAWLGKLPRAQMHGPVALVHASPDSPWRCPMPEASDVGLEAVYGPVGRSIAVHGHIHRSYIRSVAGMVVANSGSVSLSYDGDRRAAYFLLDDLQPSIRRVEYDVDKELKALAGCGFPHADWIARILASGRYQAP
;
A
#
# COMPACT_ATOMS: atom_id res chain seq x y z
N MET A 1 31.37 7.85 -46.92
CA MET A 1 29.97 8.31 -46.87
C MET A 1 29.56 8.33 -45.42
N GLU A 2 29.50 9.53 -44.85
CA GLU A 2 29.27 9.80 -43.44
C GLU A 2 27.76 9.73 -43.13
N ALA A 3 27.41 8.99 -42.09
CA ALA A 3 26.05 9.06 -41.50
C ALA A 3 26.14 9.93 -40.23
N ARG A 4 25.61 11.14 -40.33
CA ARG A 4 25.53 12.13 -39.26
C ARG A 4 24.55 11.68 -38.16
N SER A 5 25.05 11.62 -36.92
CA SER A 5 24.26 11.53 -35.70
C SER A 5 23.49 12.83 -35.50
N GLN A 6 22.15 12.74 -35.44
CA GLN A 6 21.31 13.86 -34.99
C GLN A 6 21.11 13.77 -33.48
N LEU A 7 21.84 14.59 -32.74
CA LEU A 7 21.57 14.93 -31.34
C LEU A 7 20.23 15.70 -31.28
N ARG A 8 19.24 15.13 -30.60
CA ARG A 8 17.99 15.85 -30.28
C ARG A 8 18.27 16.89 -29.20
N HIS A 9 18.21 18.14 -29.58
CA HIS A 9 18.32 19.31 -28.70
C HIS A 9 17.09 19.33 -27.77
N ARG A 10 17.30 19.44 -26.45
CA ARG A 10 16.24 19.75 -25.48
C ARG A 10 16.13 21.26 -25.39
N PRO A 11 14.93 21.86 -25.58
CA PRO A 11 14.77 23.31 -25.49
C PRO A 11 15.08 23.83 -24.07
N THR A 12 15.65 25.02 -23.99
CA THR A 12 15.92 25.71 -22.74
C THR A 12 14.65 26.32 -22.17
N HIS A 13 14.66 26.66 -20.88
CA HIS A 13 13.51 27.23 -20.14
C HIS A 13 12.93 28.51 -20.81
N ARG A 14 13.71 29.20 -21.62
CA ARG A 14 13.32 30.44 -22.31
C ARG A 14 12.56 30.18 -23.60
N GLU A 15 12.87 29.08 -24.28
CA GLU A 15 12.19 28.66 -25.52
C GLU A 15 10.80 28.06 -25.25
N ALA A 16 10.55 27.53 -24.03
CA ALA A 16 9.25 27.00 -23.64
C ALA A 16 8.21 28.10 -23.35
N GLN A 17 8.64 29.31 -22.97
CA GLN A 17 7.74 30.44 -22.71
C GLN A 17 7.18 31.08 -24.00
N GLU A 18 7.85 30.95 -25.13
CA GLU A 18 7.41 31.53 -26.41
C GLU A 18 6.38 30.66 -27.15
N LEU A 19 6.16 29.42 -26.73
CA LEU A 19 5.26 28.45 -27.37
C LEU A 19 3.89 28.28 -26.68
N GLY A 20 3.51 29.14 -25.74
CA GLY A 20 2.14 29.24 -25.21
C GLY A 20 1.62 28.01 -24.47
N PHE A 21 2.48 27.16 -23.92
CA PHE A 21 2.09 26.04 -23.06
C PHE A 21 2.18 26.42 -21.58
N GLU A 22 1.31 27.30 -21.13
CA GLU A 22 1.02 27.42 -19.70
C GLU A 22 0.10 26.28 -19.28
N ARG A 23 0.68 25.21 -18.77
CA ARG A 23 0.02 24.33 -17.80
C ARG A 23 0.48 24.79 -16.42
N SER A 24 -0.45 25.37 -15.67
CA SER A 24 -0.29 25.66 -14.25
C SER A 24 0.08 24.39 -13.50
N VAL A 25 1.37 24.23 -13.20
CA VAL A 25 1.88 23.29 -12.22
C VAL A 25 2.01 24.11 -10.96
N GLU A 26 1.02 24.04 -10.06
CA GLU A 26 1.18 24.59 -8.73
C GLU A 26 2.36 23.90 -8.04
N PRO A 27 3.21 24.66 -7.31
CA PRO A 27 4.45 24.12 -6.75
C PRO A 27 4.13 23.22 -5.56
N TYR A 28 4.52 21.97 -5.64
CA TYR A 28 4.67 21.12 -4.46
C TYR A 28 5.60 21.81 -3.46
N PHE A 29 5.11 22.05 -2.25
CA PHE A 29 5.80 22.74 -1.18
C PHE A 29 7.19 22.17 -0.93
N ARG A 30 8.23 23.00 -1.18
CA ARG A 30 9.58 22.74 -0.70
C ARG A 30 9.61 23.06 0.80
N TRP A 31 9.88 22.05 1.61
CA TRP A 31 10.26 22.23 3.01
C TRP A 31 11.62 22.94 3.09
N ASN A 32 11.64 24.21 3.44
CA ASN A 32 12.85 24.89 3.86
C ASN A 32 13.15 24.52 5.31
N VAL A 33 14.05 23.56 5.52
CA VAL A 33 14.67 23.33 6.82
C VAL A 33 15.68 24.45 7.05
N ARG A 34 15.30 25.44 7.85
CA ARG A 34 16.27 26.33 8.51
C ARG A 34 16.36 25.92 9.97
N ASP A 35 17.55 25.48 10.34
CA ASP A 35 18.15 25.43 11.67
C ASP A 35 17.25 25.72 12.87
N SER A 36 16.96 24.70 13.65
CA SER A 36 16.85 24.80 15.11
C SER A 36 16.93 23.40 15.70
N GLN A 37 17.66 23.28 16.80
CA GLN A 37 17.87 22.08 17.59
C GLN A 37 16.51 21.51 18.08
N THR A 38 15.89 20.62 17.30
CA THR A 38 14.73 19.87 17.72
C THR A 38 15.12 18.40 17.90
N ARG A 39 14.74 17.84 19.05
CA ARG A 39 14.93 16.41 19.36
C ARG A 39 14.05 15.56 18.44
N PRO A 40 14.45 14.33 18.10
CA PRO A 40 13.56 13.40 17.37
C PRO A 40 12.31 13.16 18.21
N GLY A 41 11.14 13.60 17.70
CA GLY A 41 9.86 13.46 18.39
C GLY A 41 9.04 14.73 18.55
N ASP A 42 9.63 15.90 18.37
CA ASP A 42 8.88 17.15 18.49
C ASP A 42 8.03 17.41 17.25
N ILE A 43 6.71 17.45 17.43
CA ILE A 43 5.78 17.99 16.42
C ILE A 43 6.10 19.47 16.29
N VAL A 44 6.73 19.88 15.18
CA VAL A 44 6.86 21.32 14.85
C VAL A 44 5.47 21.80 14.42
N LEU A 45 4.66 22.17 15.40
CA LEU A 45 3.48 22.99 15.17
C LEU A 45 3.97 24.38 14.74
N CYS A 46 3.89 24.68 13.45
CA CYS A 46 3.96 26.07 13.01
C CYS A 46 2.88 26.86 13.77
N ARG A 47 3.30 27.73 14.69
CA ARG A 47 2.37 28.67 15.34
C ARG A 47 1.77 29.58 14.25
N GLY A 48 0.57 29.24 13.81
CA GLY A 48 -0.18 30.02 12.81
C GLY A 48 -0.86 29.23 11.69
N CYS A 49 -0.55 27.94 11.49
CA CYS A 49 -1.27 27.09 10.52
C CYS A 49 -1.94 25.95 11.28
N ASN A 50 -3.24 26.10 11.56
CA ASN A 50 -4.09 25.00 12.04
C ASN A 50 -4.42 24.01 10.90
N ASN A 51 -3.48 23.69 10.02
CA ASN A 51 -3.67 22.65 9.03
C ASN A 51 -3.25 21.33 9.67
N LEU A 52 -4.20 20.67 10.30
CA LEU A 52 -4.08 19.27 10.67
C LEU A 52 -3.98 18.46 9.38
N VAL A 53 -2.92 17.67 9.24
CA VAL A 53 -2.63 16.91 8.02
C VAL A 53 -3.59 15.73 7.92
N ARG A 54 -4.33 15.66 6.81
CA ARG A 54 -5.17 14.51 6.49
C ARG A 54 -4.33 13.45 5.78
N ILE A 55 -4.23 12.25 6.36
CA ILE A 55 -3.41 11.15 5.83
C ILE A 55 -4.32 9.97 5.47
N ALA A 56 -4.20 9.47 4.23
CA ALA A 56 -4.83 8.22 3.82
C ALA A 56 -3.78 7.12 3.67
N ILE A 57 -4.11 5.91 4.14
CA ILE A 57 -3.27 4.71 3.97
C ILE A 57 -4.07 3.64 3.26
N VAL A 58 -3.61 3.27 2.07
CA VAL A 58 -4.23 2.31 1.15
C VAL A 58 -3.35 1.08 1.08
N SER A 59 -3.85 -0.08 1.48
CA SER A 59 -3.06 -1.31 1.62
C SER A 59 -3.76 -2.52 0.99
N ASP A 60 -2.97 -3.54 0.70
CA ASP A 60 -3.49 -4.85 0.29
C ASP A 60 -4.38 -4.76 -0.96
N ILE A 61 -3.80 -4.16 -2.02
CA ILE A 61 -4.48 -3.87 -3.30
C ILE A 61 -4.59 -5.14 -4.14
N HIS A 62 -3.58 -6.02 -4.04
CA HIS A 62 -3.59 -7.35 -4.66
C HIS A 62 -4.03 -7.36 -6.13
N GLY A 63 -3.47 -6.46 -6.95
CA GLY A 63 -3.75 -6.43 -8.39
C GLY A 63 -5.21 -6.14 -8.78
N ASN A 64 -6.09 -5.78 -7.84
CA ASN A 64 -7.50 -5.48 -8.10
C ASN A 64 -7.67 -4.03 -8.58
N ARG A 65 -7.59 -3.86 -9.89
CA ARG A 65 -7.70 -2.55 -10.51
C ARG A 65 -9.09 -1.93 -10.31
N THR A 66 -10.15 -2.72 -10.34
CA THR A 66 -11.52 -2.23 -10.23
C THR A 66 -11.76 -1.58 -8.86
N ALA A 67 -11.33 -2.25 -7.78
CA ALA A 67 -11.42 -1.71 -6.43
C ALA A 67 -10.49 -0.50 -6.24
N PHE A 68 -9.27 -0.56 -6.76
CA PHE A 68 -8.31 0.52 -6.63
C PHE A 68 -8.77 1.81 -7.29
N GLU A 69 -9.34 1.76 -8.50
CA GLU A 69 -9.89 2.95 -9.17
C GLU A 69 -11.08 3.55 -8.40
N ALA A 70 -11.91 2.72 -7.76
CA ALA A 70 -12.98 3.19 -6.88
C ALA A 70 -12.41 3.92 -5.65
N VAL A 71 -11.36 3.37 -5.02
CA VAL A 71 -10.65 4.02 -3.91
C VAL A 71 -10.02 5.34 -4.36
N LEU A 72 -9.40 5.39 -5.55
CA LEU A 72 -8.86 6.64 -6.10
C LEU A 72 -9.95 7.71 -6.30
N ALA A 73 -11.16 7.31 -6.69
CA ALA A 73 -12.29 8.23 -6.84
C ALA A 73 -12.76 8.78 -5.47
N ASP A 74 -12.83 7.96 -4.43
CA ASP A 74 -13.18 8.36 -3.06
C ASP A 74 -12.08 9.26 -2.43
N LEU A 75 -10.80 8.96 -2.68
CA LEU A 75 -9.68 9.78 -2.25
C LEU A 75 -9.69 11.20 -2.84
N ARG A 76 -10.13 11.36 -4.09
CA ARG A 76 -10.31 12.70 -4.68
C ARG A 76 -11.37 13.52 -3.95
N GLN A 77 -12.42 12.87 -3.43
CA GLN A 77 -13.49 13.54 -2.67
C GLN A 77 -13.03 13.86 -1.23
N SER A 78 -12.34 12.92 -0.58
CA SER A 78 -11.82 13.10 0.79
C SER A 78 -10.60 14.02 0.84
N SER A 79 -9.93 14.24 -0.30
CA SER A 79 -8.82 15.19 -0.49
C SER A 79 -7.74 15.11 0.61
N PRO A 80 -7.10 13.94 0.84
CA PRO A 80 -6.02 13.84 1.81
C PRO A 80 -4.77 14.60 1.34
N ASP A 81 -4.04 15.19 2.29
CA ASP A 81 -2.78 15.91 2.03
C ASP A 81 -1.64 14.94 1.71
N LEU A 82 -1.71 13.72 2.26
CA LEU A 82 -0.73 12.65 2.05
C LEU A 82 -1.44 11.32 1.85
N ILE A 83 -1.01 10.59 0.83
CA ILE A 83 -1.46 9.23 0.57
C ILE A 83 -0.25 8.30 0.61
N LEU A 84 -0.36 7.22 1.40
CA LEU A 84 0.67 6.19 1.52
C LEU A 84 0.08 4.84 1.13
N HIS A 85 0.92 3.93 0.60
CA HIS A 85 0.52 2.54 0.43
C HIS A 85 1.11 1.63 1.51
N GLY A 86 0.31 0.68 1.98
CA GLY A 86 0.68 -0.26 3.05
C GLY A 86 1.33 -1.56 2.57
N GLY A 87 1.68 -1.68 1.29
CA GLY A 87 2.22 -2.92 0.69
C GLY A 87 1.14 -3.85 0.13
N ASP A 88 1.57 -5.02 -0.32
CA ASP A 88 0.77 -6.05 -0.98
C ASP A 88 0.02 -5.50 -2.21
N LEU A 89 0.83 -5.01 -3.17
CA LEU A 89 0.31 -4.25 -4.30
C LEU A 89 -0.22 -5.14 -5.43
N ALA A 90 0.49 -6.22 -5.78
CA ALA A 90 0.35 -6.85 -7.09
C ALA A 90 -0.25 -8.26 -7.08
N ASP A 91 0.17 -9.13 -6.16
CA ASP A 91 -0.16 -10.55 -6.20
C ASP A 91 -1.63 -10.84 -5.84
N GLY A 92 -2.27 -11.73 -6.57
CA GLY A 92 -3.64 -12.22 -6.27
C GLY A 92 -4.76 -11.52 -7.03
N GLY A 93 -4.48 -10.73 -8.08
CA GLY A 93 -5.53 -10.05 -8.85
C GLY A 93 -5.31 -10.04 -10.35
N SER A 94 -6.26 -9.44 -11.07
CA SER A 94 -6.31 -9.44 -12.53
C SER A 94 -5.31 -8.50 -13.22
N SER A 95 -4.77 -7.51 -12.47
CA SER A 95 -4.05 -6.38 -13.07
C SER A 95 -2.77 -6.01 -12.28
N PRO A 96 -1.83 -6.94 -12.05
CA PRO A 96 -0.64 -6.69 -11.23
C PRO A 96 0.25 -5.58 -11.79
N ARG A 97 0.44 -5.51 -13.09
CA ARG A 97 1.27 -4.52 -13.78
C ARG A 97 0.72 -3.12 -13.64
N GLU A 98 -0.56 -2.99 -13.95
CA GLU A 98 -1.28 -1.72 -13.96
C GLU A 98 -1.30 -1.08 -12.56
N ILE A 99 -1.41 -1.90 -11.51
CA ILE A 99 -1.37 -1.40 -10.13
C ILE A 99 0.01 -0.86 -9.79
N VAL A 100 1.08 -1.62 -10.03
CA VAL A 100 2.44 -1.17 -9.73
C VAL A 100 2.79 0.10 -10.51
N ASP A 101 2.48 0.14 -11.82
CA ASP A 101 2.72 1.32 -12.64
C ASP A 101 1.92 2.52 -12.13
N ARG A 102 0.65 2.32 -11.78
CA ARG A 102 -0.21 3.38 -11.28
C ARG A 102 0.27 3.97 -9.95
N ILE A 103 0.73 3.13 -9.01
CA ILE A 103 1.31 3.59 -7.74
C ILE A 103 2.59 4.39 -7.99
N ARG A 104 3.44 3.94 -8.90
CA ARG A 104 4.67 4.65 -9.30
C ARG A 104 4.36 6.01 -9.94
N ASP A 105 3.39 6.06 -10.85
CA ASP A 105 2.98 7.29 -11.54
C ASP A 105 2.37 8.31 -10.57
N LEU A 106 1.63 7.85 -9.57
CA LEU A 106 1.08 8.68 -8.50
C LEU A 106 2.16 9.17 -7.52
N GLY A 107 3.36 8.59 -7.54
CA GLY A 107 4.45 8.94 -6.65
C GLY A 107 4.19 8.60 -5.19
N TRP A 108 3.27 7.67 -4.90
CA TRP A 108 2.95 7.31 -3.53
C TRP A 108 4.15 6.63 -2.87
N GLN A 109 4.47 7.09 -1.68
CA GLN A 109 5.40 6.41 -0.79
C GLN A 109 4.65 5.30 -0.03
N GLY A 110 5.40 4.30 0.43
CA GLY A 110 4.78 3.22 1.21
C GLY A 110 5.78 2.23 1.72
N VAL A 111 5.30 1.05 2.09
CA VAL A 111 6.09 0.00 2.71
C VAL A 111 6.02 -1.30 1.92
N LEU A 112 7.01 -2.16 2.13
CA LEU A 112 7.10 -3.50 1.56
C LEU A 112 6.10 -4.44 2.26
N GLY A 113 5.19 -5.04 1.50
CA GLY A 113 4.33 -6.13 1.96
C GLY A 113 5.01 -7.49 1.87
N ASN A 114 4.39 -8.53 2.46
CA ASN A 114 4.93 -9.88 2.35
C ASN A 114 4.79 -10.44 0.94
N THR A 115 3.70 -10.13 0.23
CA THR A 115 3.57 -10.56 -1.16
C THR A 115 4.53 -9.80 -2.06
N ASP A 116 4.76 -8.51 -1.83
CA ASP A 116 5.79 -7.74 -2.55
C ASP A 116 7.18 -8.32 -2.29
N GLU A 117 7.49 -8.73 -1.03
CA GLU A 117 8.76 -9.35 -0.67
C GLU A 117 8.96 -10.68 -1.40
N MET A 118 7.95 -11.58 -1.42
CA MET A 118 8.09 -12.87 -2.12
C MET A 118 8.18 -12.72 -3.65
N LEU A 119 7.58 -11.66 -4.21
CA LEU A 119 7.73 -11.36 -5.63
C LEU A 119 9.14 -10.86 -5.94
N ALA A 120 9.70 -9.99 -5.12
CA ALA A 120 11.05 -9.46 -5.31
C ALA A 120 12.15 -10.46 -4.92
N ARG A 121 11.92 -11.30 -3.90
CA ARG A 121 12.83 -12.28 -3.31
C ARG A 121 12.09 -13.60 -3.02
N PRO A 122 11.99 -14.51 -3.99
CA PRO A 122 11.20 -15.76 -3.86
C PRO A 122 11.58 -16.62 -2.66
N GLU A 123 12.85 -16.57 -2.25
CA GLU A 123 13.36 -17.32 -1.11
C GLU A 123 12.61 -16.97 0.18
N SER A 124 12.08 -15.77 0.31
CA SER A 124 11.33 -15.34 1.51
C SER A 124 10.07 -16.17 1.74
N LEU A 125 9.39 -16.60 0.68
CA LEU A 125 8.25 -17.53 0.77
C LEU A 125 8.70 -18.89 1.30
N THR A 126 9.78 -19.44 0.76
CA THR A 126 10.33 -20.73 1.21
C THR A 126 10.79 -20.69 2.67
N GLU A 127 11.49 -19.60 3.06
CA GLU A 127 11.93 -19.35 4.44
C GLU A 127 10.74 -19.32 5.40
N PHE A 128 9.66 -18.63 5.04
CA PHE A 128 8.46 -18.53 5.87
C PHE A 128 7.67 -19.86 5.90
N ALA A 129 7.47 -20.50 4.74
CA ALA A 129 6.76 -21.76 4.61
C ALA A 129 7.40 -22.91 5.41
N SER A 130 8.74 -22.91 5.53
CA SER A 130 9.48 -23.91 6.31
C SER A 130 9.10 -23.94 7.80
N GLN A 131 8.57 -22.83 8.32
CA GLN A 131 8.15 -22.68 9.71
C GLN A 131 6.72 -23.19 9.96
N THR A 132 5.97 -23.51 8.89
CA THR A 132 4.58 -23.97 8.94
C THR A 132 4.35 -25.14 7.99
N PRO A 133 5.05 -26.28 8.15
CA PRO A 133 5.02 -27.39 7.20
C PRO A 133 3.64 -28.04 7.04
N GLN A 134 2.75 -27.88 8.04
CA GLN A 134 1.36 -28.33 7.99
C GLN A 134 0.53 -27.58 6.93
N LEU A 135 0.97 -26.41 6.48
CA LEU A 135 0.32 -25.59 5.45
C LEU A 135 0.93 -25.78 4.05
N LYS A 136 1.72 -26.83 3.85
CA LYS A 136 2.39 -27.09 2.56
C LYS A 136 1.47 -27.01 1.33
N PRO A 137 0.21 -27.51 1.36
CA PRO A 137 -0.69 -27.35 0.20
C PRO A 137 -1.02 -25.88 -0.10
N LEU A 138 -1.21 -25.05 0.92
CA LEU A 138 -1.44 -23.61 0.76
C LEU A 138 -0.21 -22.93 0.14
N TRP A 139 0.98 -23.26 0.65
CA TRP A 139 2.22 -22.66 0.13
C TRP A 139 2.50 -22.99 -1.32
N ALA A 140 2.14 -24.21 -1.78
CA ALA A 140 2.24 -24.58 -3.18
C ALA A 140 1.34 -23.72 -4.08
N VAL A 141 0.10 -23.46 -3.66
CA VAL A 141 -0.83 -22.55 -4.36
C VAL A 141 -0.27 -21.13 -4.43
N ILE A 142 0.24 -20.61 -3.32
CA ILE A 142 0.82 -19.26 -3.25
C ILE A 142 2.08 -19.17 -4.14
N GLU A 143 2.91 -20.22 -4.19
CA GLU A 143 4.11 -20.26 -5.05
C GLU A 143 3.75 -20.18 -6.53
N GLU A 144 2.72 -20.91 -6.98
CA GLU A 144 2.22 -20.84 -8.35
C GLU A 144 1.68 -19.44 -8.70
N MET A 145 0.93 -18.83 -7.79
CA MET A 145 0.42 -17.46 -7.96
C MET A 145 1.56 -16.44 -8.03
N ALA A 146 2.52 -16.54 -7.12
CA ALA A 146 3.69 -15.68 -7.10
C ALA A 146 4.53 -15.80 -8.38
N ALA A 147 4.70 -17.01 -8.92
CA ALA A 147 5.42 -17.23 -10.17
C ALA A 147 4.73 -16.52 -11.35
N ALA A 148 3.39 -16.63 -11.46
CA ALA A 148 2.61 -15.95 -12.49
C ALA A 148 2.66 -14.42 -12.34
N SER A 149 2.56 -13.91 -11.11
CA SER A 149 2.67 -12.47 -10.83
C SER A 149 4.06 -11.93 -11.18
N ARG A 150 5.13 -12.68 -10.87
CA ARG A 150 6.51 -12.30 -11.24
C ARG A 150 6.69 -12.21 -12.75
N GLU A 151 6.20 -13.20 -13.49
CA GLU A 151 6.23 -13.20 -14.96
C GLU A 151 5.48 -11.98 -15.52
N ALA A 152 4.30 -11.71 -14.99
CA ALA A 152 3.50 -10.57 -15.40
C ALA A 152 4.20 -9.23 -15.11
N LEU A 153 4.86 -9.05 -13.98
CA LEU A 153 5.50 -7.80 -13.56
C LEU A 153 6.78 -7.49 -14.34
N GLY A 154 7.61 -8.51 -14.58
CA GLY A 154 8.93 -8.34 -15.18
C GLY A 154 9.96 -7.69 -14.22
N GLU A 155 11.22 -7.76 -14.61
CA GLU A 155 12.36 -7.42 -13.74
C GLU A 155 12.34 -6.00 -13.18
N GLU A 156 11.94 -5.02 -13.98
CA GLU A 156 11.95 -3.60 -13.58
C GLU A 156 11.01 -3.33 -12.39
N ARG A 157 9.78 -3.87 -12.44
CA ARG A 157 8.78 -3.70 -11.38
C ARG A 157 9.15 -4.51 -10.14
N LEU A 158 9.70 -5.71 -10.32
CA LEU A 158 10.22 -6.53 -9.22
C LEU A 158 11.37 -5.82 -8.48
N ALA A 159 12.30 -5.23 -9.23
CA ALA A 159 13.40 -4.46 -8.65
C ALA A 159 12.90 -3.19 -7.92
N TRP A 160 11.78 -2.59 -8.36
CA TRP A 160 11.17 -1.47 -7.67
C TRP A 160 10.50 -1.93 -6.36
N LEU A 161 9.72 -3.00 -6.39
CA LEU A 161 9.09 -3.59 -5.18
C LEU A 161 10.15 -3.93 -4.13
N GLY A 162 11.26 -4.56 -4.51
CA GLY A 162 12.35 -4.92 -3.60
C GLY A 162 13.08 -3.75 -2.95
N LYS A 163 12.86 -2.51 -3.40
CA LYS A 163 13.42 -1.29 -2.81
C LYS A 163 12.49 -0.60 -1.82
N LEU A 164 11.25 -1.08 -1.68
CA LEU A 164 10.31 -0.52 -0.73
C LEU A 164 10.83 -0.69 0.71
N PRO A 165 10.72 0.33 1.56
CA PRO A 165 11.16 0.25 2.95
C PRO A 165 10.19 -0.61 3.77
N ARG A 166 10.66 -1.12 4.93
CA ARG A 166 9.81 -1.88 5.85
C ARG A 166 8.89 -1.02 6.70
N ALA A 167 9.20 0.25 6.87
CA ALA A 167 8.41 1.19 7.65
C ALA A 167 8.48 2.59 7.07
N GLN A 168 7.43 3.37 7.29
CA GLN A 168 7.35 4.81 6.99
C GLN A 168 6.88 5.57 8.25
N MET A 169 7.46 6.75 8.49
CA MET A 169 7.13 7.58 9.63
C MET A 169 6.70 8.97 9.16
N HIS A 170 5.45 9.33 9.42
CA HIS A 170 4.89 10.64 9.02
C HIS A 170 4.15 11.29 10.20
N GLY A 171 4.78 12.30 10.81
CA GLY A 171 4.24 12.97 11.99
C GLY A 171 3.90 11.98 13.11
N PRO A 172 2.64 11.87 13.54
CA PRO A 172 2.22 10.95 14.59
C PRO A 172 2.09 9.49 14.12
N VAL A 173 2.15 9.24 12.80
CA VAL A 173 1.86 7.94 12.20
C VAL A 173 3.14 7.15 11.93
N ALA A 174 3.15 5.89 12.38
CA ALA A 174 4.04 4.84 11.90
C ALA A 174 3.24 3.90 11.00
N LEU A 175 3.71 3.67 9.78
CA LEU A 175 3.16 2.71 8.83
C LEU A 175 4.12 1.53 8.70
N VAL A 176 3.63 0.32 8.89
CA VAL A 176 4.30 -0.96 8.60
C VAL A 176 3.32 -1.85 7.84
N HIS A 177 3.80 -2.91 7.16
CA HIS A 177 2.85 -3.82 6.50
C HIS A 177 2.15 -4.73 7.51
N ALA A 178 2.89 -5.48 8.31
CA ALA A 178 2.35 -6.37 9.34
C ALA A 178 2.84 -5.97 10.74
N SER A 179 4.14 -6.02 10.99
CA SER A 179 4.77 -5.54 12.21
C SER A 179 6.09 -4.84 11.90
N PRO A 180 6.68 -4.09 12.84
CA PRO A 180 7.96 -3.42 12.63
C PRO A 180 9.09 -4.37 12.24
N ASP A 181 9.07 -5.58 12.77
CA ASP A 181 10.13 -6.58 12.61
C ASP A 181 9.88 -7.52 11.41
N SER A 182 8.64 -7.61 10.92
CA SER A 182 8.27 -8.59 9.89
C SER A 182 7.11 -8.13 9.03
N PRO A 183 7.21 -8.24 7.69
CA PRO A 183 6.05 -8.05 6.83
C PRO A 183 5.13 -9.29 6.79
N TRP A 184 5.54 -10.41 7.41
CA TRP A 184 4.83 -11.70 7.38
C TRP A 184 4.03 -12.01 8.65
N ARG A 185 4.26 -11.29 9.75
CA ARG A 185 3.69 -11.62 11.06
C ARG A 185 3.23 -10.38 11.78
N CYS A 186 2.00 -10.42 12.26
CA CYS A 186 1.45 -9.41 13.17
C CYS A 186 0.48 -10.05 14.17
N PRO A 187 0.15 -9.36 15.26
CA PRO A 187 -0.92 -9.77 16.14
C PRO A 187 -2.27 -9.77 15.40
N MET A 188 -3.11 -10.74 15.72
CA MET A 188 -4.50 -10.77 15.24
C MET A 188 -5.34 -9.69 15.95
N PRO A 189 -6.51 -9.27 15.39
CA PRO A 189 -7.35 -8.22 15.98
C PRO A 189 -7.80 -8.55 17.41
N GLU A 190 -7.87 -9.82 17.75
CA GLU A 190 -8.25 -10.34 19.08
C GLU A 190 -7.10 -10.36 20.10
N ALA A 191 -5.87 -10.01 19.69
CA ALA A 191 -4.73 -9.94 20.60
C ALA A 191 -5.02 -8.98 21.77
N SER A 192 -4.44 -9.27 22.93
CA SER A 192 -4.55 -8.38 24.09
C SER A 192 -3.89 -7.03 23.85
N ASP A 193 -4.31 -6.00 24.60
CA ASP A 193 -3.68 -4.69 24.52
C ASP A 193 -2.19 -4.75 24.84
N VAL A 194 -1.79 -5.57 25.83
CA VAL A 194 -0.38 -5.83 26.14
C VAL A 194 0.38 -6.43 24.94
N GLY A 195 -0.26 -7.35 24.21
CA GLY A 195 0.33 -7.95 23.02
C GLY A 195 0.50 -6.94 21.87
N LEU A 196 -0.48 -6.07 21.67
CA LEU A 196 -0.40 -4.99 20.66
C LEU A 196 0.64 -3.94 21.05
N GLU A 197 0.69 -3.54 22.32
CA GLU A 197 1.68 -2.60 22.84
C GLU A 197 3.11 -3.14 22.69
N ALA A 198 3.32 -4.41 23.02
CA ALA A 198 4.64 -5.04 22.89
C ALA A 198 5.17 -5.01 21.45
N VAL A 199 4.28 -5.14 20.45
CA VAL A 199 4.66 -5.15 19.02
C VAL A 199 4.78 -3.74 18.47
N TYR A 200 3.80 -2.87 18.72
CA TYR A 200 3.73 -1.56 18.06
C TYR A 200 4.25 -0.40 18.92
N GLY A 201 4.33 -0.55 20.26
CA GLY A 201 4.89 0.48 21.14
C GLY A 201 6.32 0.91 20.79
N PRO A 202 7.24 -0.02 20.45
CA PRO A 202 8.61 0.33 20.08
C PRO A 202 8.77 1.28 18.88
N VAL A 203 7.75 1.42 18.02
CA VAL A 203 7.80 2.39 16.89
C VAL A 203 7.85 3.85 17.35
N GLY A 204 7.48 4.12 18.62
CA GLY A 204 7.58 5.45 19.23
C GLY A 204 6.69 6.51 18.57
N ARG A 205 5.51 6.11 18.07
CA ARG A 205 4.50 7.01 17.50
C ARG A 205 3.15 6.83 18.19
N SER A 206 2.33 7.87 18.18
CA SER A 206 1.00 7.81 18.81
C SER A 206 -0.02 7.02 17.98
N ILE A 207 0.26 6.75 16.71
CA ILE A 207 -0.60 5.99 15.81
C ILE A 207 0.26 4.99 15.04
N ALA A 208 0.01 3.70 15.18
CA ALA A 208 0.59 2.64 14.35
C ALA A 208 -0.49 2.09 13.42
N VAL A 209 -0.22 2.10 12.11
CA VAL A 209 -1.13 1.58 11.09
C VAL A 209 -0.46 0.43 10.36
N HIS A 210 -1.22 -0.64 10.13
CA HIS A 210 -0.77 -1.80 9.38
C HIS A 210 -1.87 -2.37 8.47
N GLY A 211 -1.50 -3.25 7.54
CA GLY A 211 -2.36 -4.03 6.66
C GLY A 211 -2.31 -5.53 6.98
N HIS A 212 -2.03 -6.35 5.97
CA HIS A 212 -1.70 -7.78 6.03
C HIS A 212 -2.84 -8.74 6.39
N ILE A 213 -3.59 -8.49 7.46
CA ILE A 213 -4.64 -9.41 7.94
C ILE A 213 -6.01 -9.14 7.30
N HIS A 214 -6.15 -8.10 6.50
CA HIS A 214 -7.35 -7.72 5.74
C HIS A 214 -8.63 -7.59 6.61
N ARG A 215 -8.47 -7.34 7.91
CA ARG A 215 -9.55 -7.15 8.88
C ARG A 215 -9.39 -5.81 9.55
N SER A 216 -10.20 -4.85 9.14
CA SER A 216 -10.10 -3.47 9.64
C SER A 216 -10.44 -3.37 11.11
N TYR A 217 -9.62 -2.64 11.86
CA TYR A 217 -9.94 -2.24 13.22
C TYR A 217 -9.20 -0.95 13.61
N ILE A 218 -9.67 -0.30 14.65
CA ILE A 218 -9.01 0.80 15.33
C ILE A 218 -9.14 0.54 16.82
N ARG A 219 -8.01 0.50 17.53
CA ARG A 219 -7.97 0.26 18.98
C ARG A 219 -7.07 1.28 19.67
N SER A 220 -7.51 1.76 20.83
CA SER A 220 -6.68 2.56 21.73
C SER A 220 -5.98 1.62 22.69
N VAL A 221 -4.65 1.64 22.71
CA VAL A 221 -3.79 0.73 23.47
C VAL A 221 -2.69 1.54 24.15
N ALA A 222 -2.64 1.55 25.47
CA ALA A 222 -1.57 2.20 26.25
C ALA A 222 -1.26 3.66 25.82
N GLY A 223 -2.30 4.42 25.45
CA GLY A 223 -2.16 5.81 25.02
C GLY A 223 -1.77 6.03 23.56
N MET A 224 -1.62 4.95 22.77
CA MET A 224 -1.47 4.98 21.33
C MET A 224 -2.69 4.40 20.61
N VAL A 225 -2.84 4.69 19.33
CA VAL A 225 -3.79 4.02 18.43
C VAL A 225 -3.06 2.95 17.63
N VAL A 226 -3.60 1.73 17.62
CA VAL A 226 -3.21 0.67 16.69
C VAL A 226 -4.37 0.42 15.74
N ALA A 227 -4.12 0.50 14.44
CA ALA A 227 -5.16 0.35 13.43
C ALA A 227 -4.71 -0.58 12.30
N ASN A 228 -5.65 -1.39 11.81
CA ASN A 228 -5.50 -2.10 10.55
C ASN A 228 -6.34 -1.40 9.49
N SER A 229 -5.75 -1.08 8.33
CA SER A 229 -6.42 -0.39 7.23
C SER A 229 -7.52 -1.21 6.55
N GLY A 230 -7.55 -2.51 6.80
CA GLY A 230 -8.28 -3.46 5.96
C GLY A 230 -7.55 -3.73 4.66
N SER A 231 -8.28 -4.14 3.65
CA SER A 231 -7.77 -4.41 2.32
C SER A 231 -8.60 -3.68 1.27
N VAL A 232 -7.95 -3.18 0.23
CA VAL A 232 -8.64 -2.65 -0.97
C VAL A 232 -9.32 -3.78 -1.73
N SER A 233 -8.74 -4.97 -1.72
CA SER A 233 -9.19 -6.12 -2.51
C SER A 233 -9.82 -7.22 -1.67
N LEU A 234 -8.97 -7.99 -0.99
CA LEU A 234 -9.31 -9.27 -0.37
C LEU A 234 -9.76 -9.08 1.09
N SER A 235 -10.93 -8.50 1.32
CA SER A 235 -11.47 -8.36 2.68
C SER A 235 -11.71 -9.72 3.34
N TYR A 236 -11.41 -9.82 4.66
CA TYR A 236 -11.64 -11.01 5.48
C TYR A 236 -12.60 -10.75 6.66
N ASP A 237 -13.21 -9.58 6.73
CA ASP A 237 -14.12 -9.20 7.82
C ASP A 237 -15.63 -9.33 7.48
N GLY A 238 -15.94 -9.83 6.28
CA GLY A 238 -17.30 -10.07 5.80
C GLY A 238 -17.92 -8.91 5.03
N ASP A 239 -17.19 -7.80 4.87
CA ASP A 239 -17.60 -6.66 4.06
C ASP A 239 -16.80 -6.64 2.76
N ARG A 240 -17.47 -6.81 1.60
CA ARG A 240 -16.79 -6.88 0.28
C ARG A 240 -16.30 -5.55 -0.24
N ARG A 241 -16.66 -4.44 0.40
CA ARG A 241 -16.22 -3.10 0.00
C ARG A 241 -14.72 -2.96 0.22
N ALA A 242 -14.06 -2.25 -0.67
CA ALA A 242 -12.68 -1.84 -0.48
C ALA A 242 -12.53 -1.02 0.80
N ALA A 243 -11.43 -1.19 1.52
CA ALA A 243 -11.17 -0.45 2.74
C ALA A 243 -9.84 0.29 2.67
N TYR A 244 -9.80 1.47 3.30
CA TYR A 244 -8.56 2.18 3.58
C TYR A 244 -8.67 2.97 4.89
N PHE A 245 -7.53 3.25 5.51
CA PHE A 245 -7.44 4.07 6.72
C PHE A 245 -7.39 5.56 6.35
N LEU A 246 -8.13 6.40 7.07
CA LEU A 246 -8.08 7.86 6.96
C LEU A 246 -7.89 8.47 8.35
N LEU A 247 -6.84 9.26 8.48
CA LEU A 247 -6.61 10.14 9.61
C LEU A 247 -7.02 11.56 9.20
N ASP A 248 -8.00 12.14 9.90
CA ASP A 248 -8.47 13.49 9.67
C ASP A 248 -8.49 14.21 11.03
N ASP A 249 -7.78 15.30 11.16
CA ASP A 249 -7.65 16.05 12.42
C ASP A 249 -7.31 15.16 13.64
N LEU A 250 -6.36 14.24 13.45
CA LEU A 250 -5.98 13.19 14.42
C LEU A 250 -7.11 12.22 14.80
N GLN A 251 -8.23 12.24 14.09
CA GLN A 251 -9.33 11.29 14.25
C GLN A 251 -9.16 10.16 13.23
N PRO A 252 -8.80 8.95 13.68
CA PRO A 252 -8.66 7.80 12.79
C PRO A 252 -10.03 7.24 12.43
N SER A 253 -10.19 6.85 11.17
CA SER A 253 -11.39 6.18 10.65
C SER A 253 -11.04 5.15 9.58
N ILE A 254 -11.93 4.18 9.37
CA ILE A 254 -11.86 3.27 8.23
C ILE A 254 -12.92 3.68 7.22
N ARG A 255 -12.45 3.98 6.01
CA ARG A 255 -13.33 4.24 4.86
C ARG A 255 -13.67 2.92 4.18
N ARG A 256 -14.95 2.78 3.79
CA ARG A 256 -15.44 1.65 3.01
C ARG A 256 -15.98 2.18 1.68
N VAL A 257 -15.42 1.65 0.59
CA VAL A 257 -15.72 2.10 -0.77
C VAL A 257 -16.34 0.98 -1.57
N GLU A 258 -17.53 1.21 -2.09
CA GLU A 258 -18.17 0.26 -3.00
C GLU A 258 -17.47 0.25 -4.35
N TYR A 259 -17.34 -0.92 -4.94
CA TYR A 259 -16.83 -1.11 -6.30
C TYR A 259 -17.58 -2.23 -7.01
N ASP A 260 -17.44 -2.30 -8.31
CA ASP A 260 -18.09 -3.33 -9.14
C ASP A 260 -17.33 -4.67 -9.00
N VAL A 261 -17.72 -5.47 -8.00
CA VAL A 261 -17.15 -6.79 -7.73
C VAL A 261 -17.34 -7.72 -8.92
N ASP A 262 -18.50 -7.69 -9.60
CA ASP A 262 -18.77 -8.56 -10.74
C ASP A 262 -17.87 -8.25 -11.93
N LYS A 263 -17.52 -6.99 -12.12
CA LYS A 263 -16.51 -6.57 -13.12
C LYS A 263 -15.15 -7.16 -12.81
N GLU A 264 -14.71 -7.11 -11.53
CA GLU A 264 -13.42 -7.68 -11.14
C GLU A 264 -13.42 -9.21 -11.26
N LEU A 265 -14.51 -9.89 -10.88
CA LEU A 265 -14.65 -11.34 -11.06
C LEU A 265 -14.52 -11.75 -12.52
N LYS A 266 -15.13 -10.99 -13.44
CA LYS A 266 -14.99 -11.22 -14.89
C LYS A 266 -13.56 -11.00 -15.38
N ALA A 267 -12.89 -9.93 -14.91
CA ALA A 267 -11.51 -9.65 -15.26
C ALA A 267 -10.57 -10.76 -14.78
N LEU A 268 -10.77 -11.23 -13.55
CA LEU A 268 -10.00 -12.31 -12.95
C LEU A 268 -10.19 -13.63 -13.69
N ALA A 269 -11.43 -13.98 -14.05
CA ALA A 269 -11.73 -15.19 -14.84
C ALA A 269 -11.11 -15.17 -16.24
N GLY A 270 -10.90 -13.99 -16.82
CA GLY A 270 -10.36 -13.80 -18.16
C GLY A 270 -8.85 -13.59 -18.25
N CYS A 271 -8.15 -13.37 -17.14
CA CYS A 271 -6.72 -13.00 -17.17
C CYS A 271 -5.75 -14.18 -17.19
N GLY A 272 -6.24 -15.42 -16.99
CA GLY A 272 -5.40 -16.63 -16.97
C GLY A 272 -4.55 -16.79 -15.70
N PHE A 273 -4.86 -16.05 -14.64
CA PHE A 273 -4.16 -16.11 -13.36
C PHE A 273 -4.42 -17.48 -12.69
N PRO A 274 -3.40 -18.18 -12.17
CA PRO A 274 -3.60 -19.44 -11.49
C PRO A 274 -4.45 -19.27 -10.23
N HIS A 275 -5.27 -20.25 -9.90
CA HIS A 275 -6.17 -20.25 -8.75
C HIS A 275 -7.13 -19.02 -8.68
N ALA A 276 -7.47 -18.44 -9.84
CA ALA A 276 -8.39 -17.31 -9.96
C ALA A 276 -9.76 -17.59 -9.31
N ASP A 277 -10.23 -18.83 -9.34
CA ASP A 277 -11.46 -19.27 -8.70
C ASP A 277 -11.40 -19.18 -7.16
N TRP A 278 -10.24 -19.46 -6.56
CA TRP A 278 -10.03 -19.25 -5.13
C TRP A 278 -10.16 -17.78 -4.74
N ILE A 279 -9.43 -16.91 -5.44
CA ILE A 279 -9.51 -15.46 -5.23
C ILE A 279 -10.94 -14.95 -5.46
N ALA A 280 -11.62 -15.45 -6.50
CA ALA A 280 -13.01 -15.08 -6.79
C ALA A 280 -13.96 -15.42 -5.64
N ARG A 281 -13.80 -16.59 -4.98
CA ARG A 281 -14.62 -16.95 -3.80
C ARG A 281 -14.40 -15.98 -2.64
N ILE A 282 -13.17 -15.53 -2.41
CA ILE A 282 -12.84 -14.54 -1.37
C ILE A 282 -13.50 -13.20 -1.71
N LEU A 283 -13.32 -12.69 -2.93
CA LEU A 283 -13.92 -11.43 -3.38
C LEU A 283 -15.44 -11.44 -3.27
N ALA A 284 -16.08 -12.55 -3.68
CA ALA A 284 -17.54 -12.69 -3.63
C ALA A 284 -18.10 -12.73 -2.22
N SER A 285 -17.36 -13.27 -1.24
CA SER A 285 -17.82 -13.44 0.14
C SER A 285 -17.33 -12.35 1.10
N GLY A 286 -16.23 -11.67 0.79
CA GLY A 286 -15.52 -10.79 1.72
C GLY A 286 -14.93 -11.54 2.92
N ARG A 287 -14.66 -12.84 2.78
CA ARG A 287 -14.17 -13.72 3.85
C ARG A 287 -13.03 -14.60 3.35
N TYR A 288 -12.05 -14.81 4.21
CA TYR A 288 -11.03 -15.82 3.93
C TYR A 288 -11.68 -17.20 3.69
N GLN A 289 -11.19 -17.87 2.67
CA GLN A 289 -11.52 -19.27 2.35
C GLN A 289 -10.21 -20.00 2.03
N ALA A 290 -10.14 -21.29 2.37
CA ALA A 290 -9.00 -22.10 1.95
C ALA A 290 -9.06 -22.35 0.43
N PRO A 291 -7.90 -22.51 -0.24
CA PRO A 291 -7.81 -22.80 -1.66
C PRO A 291 -8.42 -24.16 -2.04
#